data_d79759ff8fcad998c02782b6ddee3b75
#
_entry.id   d79759ff8fcad998c02782b6ddee3b75
#
_cell.length_a   1.000
_cell.length_b   1.000
_cell.length_c   1.000
_cell.angle_alpha   90.00
_cell.angle_beta   90.00
_cell.angle_gamma   90.00
#
_symmetry.space_group_name_H-M   'P 1'
#
loop_
_entity.id
_entity.type
_entity.pdbx_description
1 polymer ?
#
loop_
_entity_poly.entity_id
_entity_poly.type
_entity_poly.pdbx_seq_one_letter_code
_entity_poly.pdbx_strand_id
1 'polypeptide(L)'
;LFPYTTLFRSERPKFAYTYRDKLAKEQRKLSKMRTKLKRVNANLDECKNYQKQKHKVAKLHEHIANCAKDFNHKLSRKLVEEYDLLAFEDLNVEGMKKNHYLAYSVSTVRWSQLLTFINYKCQWYGKEFKQVDRFYASSKICSCCGTVHKDIVNSLSVREWTCSDCGTHHDRDVNAAMNILNQALSVA
;
A
#
# COMPACT_ATOMS: atom_id res chain seq x y z
N LEU A 1 12.92 -8.36 10.21
CA LEU A 1 12.09 -7.17 10.21
C LEU A 1 12.20 -6.48 8.86
N PHE A 2 11.20 -6.60 8.02
CA PHE A 2 11.09 -5.76 6.84
C PHE A 2 10.09 -4.65 7.13
N PRO A 3 10.53 -3.40 7.30
CA PRO A 3 9.61 -2.28 7.27
C PRO A 3 8.97 -2.26 5.87
N TYR A 4 7.65 -2.21 5.83
CA TYR A 4 6.85 -2.11 4.60
C TYR A 4 7.40 -1.09 3.59
N THR A 5 7.91 0.02 4.09
CA THR A 5 8.53 1.07 3.28
C THR A 5 9.80 0.63 2.57
N THR A 6 10.62 -0.27 3.15
CA THR A 6 11.84 -0.78 2.53
C THR A 6 11.52 -1.76 1.40
N LEU A 7 10.54 -2.65 1.58
CA LEU A 7 10.04 -3.53 0.52
C LEU A 7 9.47 -2.74 -0.66
N PHE A 8 8.72 -1.69 -0.38
CA PHE A 8 8.15 -0.83 -1.42
C PHE A 8 9.17 0.10 -2.08
N ARG A 9 10.27 0.44 -1.41
CA ARG A 9 11.36 1.22 -2.02
C ARG A 9 12.27 0.37 -2.89
N SER A 10 12.53 -0.88 -2.50
CA SER A 10 13.46 -1.76 -3.23
C SER A 10 12.82 -2.52 -4.40
N GLU A 11 11.55 -2.90 -4.28
CA GLU A 11 10.84 -3.72 -5.27
C GLU A 11 9.47 -3.14 -5.63
N ARG A 12 9.45 -1.88 -6.10
CA ARG A 12 8.20 -1.33 -6.65
C ARG A 12 7.72 -2.22 -7.78
N PRO A 13 6.49 -2.76 -7.70
CA PRO A 13 6.02 -3.70 -8.70
C PRO A 13 5.98 -3.02 -10.08
N LYS A 14 6.79 -3.52 -11.01
CA LYS A 14 6.96 -2.94 -12.36
C LYS A 14 5.62 -2.74 -13.07
N PHE A 15 4.64 -3.62 -12.85
CA PHE A 15 3.31 -3.51 -13.44
C PHE A 15 2.58 -2.19 -13.07
N ALA A 16 2.84 -1.64 -11.87
CA ALA A 16 2.21 -0.40 -11.41
C ALA A 16 2.52 0.79 -12.33
N TYR A 17 3.69 0.80 -12.96
CA TYR A 17 4.12 1.87 -13.87
C TYR A 17 3.90 1.52 -15.35
N THR A 18 4.16 0.26 -15.73
CA THR A 18 4.09 -0.20 -17.12
C THR A 18 2.72 0.07 -17.76
N TYR A 19 1.63 -0.10 -17.00
CA TYR A 19 0.27 0.07 -17.53
C TYR A 19 -0.36 1.42 -17.25
N ARG A 20 0.29 2.28 -16.43
CA ARG A 20 -0.26 3.58 -16.02
C ARG A 20 -0.60 4.47 -17.20
N ASP A 21 0.37 4.71 -18.06
CA ASP A 21 0.22 5.64 -19.20
C ASP A 21 -0.75 5.08 -20.24
N LYS A 22 -0.68 3.79 -20.49
CA LYS A 22 -1.62 3.10 -21.39
C LYS A 22 -3.05 3.21 -20.87
N LEU A 23 -3.28 2.94 -19.59
CA LEU A 23 -4.60 3.08 -18.97
C LEU A 23 -5.11 4.52 -19.04
N ALA A 24 -4.28 5.49 -18.65
CA ALA A 24 -4.64 6.92 -18.71
C ALA A 24 -4.99 7.38 -20.13
N LYS A 25 -4.27 6.91 -21.15
CA LYS A 25 -4.57 7.18 -22.57
C LYS A 25 -5.94 6.64 -22.97
N GLU A 26 -6.22 5.36 -22.65
CA GLU A 26 -7.48 4.73 -23.03
C GLU A 26 -8.67 5.30 -22.26
N GLN A 27 -8.50 5.66 -20.99
CA GLN A 27 -9.51 6.36 -20.19
C GLN A 27 -9.83 7.75 -20.74
N ARG A 28 -8.81 8.54 -21.12
CA ARG A 28 -9.03 9.85 -21.76
C ARG A 28 -9.81 9.71 -23.08
N LYS A 29 -9.49 8.68 -23.88
CA LYS A 29 -10.24 8.38 -25.11
C LYS A 29 -11.71 8.06 -24.81
N LEU A 30 -11.96 7.18 -23.84
CA LEU A 30 -13.31 6.81 -23.41
C LEU A 30 -14.10 8.03 -22.91
N SER A 31 -13.46 8.89 -22.09
CA SER A 31 -14.07 10.11 -21.57
C SER A 31 -14.48 11.08 -22.70
N LYS A 32 -13.59 11.31 -23.67
CA LYS A 32 -13.88 12.15 -24.86
C LYS A 32 -15.06 11.61 -25.67
N MET A 33 -15.10 10.28 -25.89
CA MET A 33 -16.23 9.63 -26.58
C MET A 33 -17.54 9.82 -25.81
N ARG A 34 -17.51 9.61 -24.47
CA ARG A 34 -18.68 9.81 -23.60
C ARG A 34 -19.22 11.24 -23.68
N THR A 35 -18.32 12.23 -23.60
CA THR A 35 -18.71 13.65 -23.67
C THR A 35 -19.34 13.99 -25.04
N LYS A 36 -18.75 13.50 -26.14
CA LYS A 36 -19.28 13.74 -27.50
C LYS A 36 -20.67 13.12 -27.68
N LEU A 37 -20.87 11.88 -27.23
CA LEU A 37 -22.14 11.17 -27.34
C LEU A 37 -23.25 11.81 -26.46
N LYS A 38 -22.89 12.27 -25.26
CA LYS A 38 -23.81 13.00 -24.40
C LYS A 38 -24.31 14.31 -25.02
N ARG A 39 -23.46 15.04 -25.74
CA ARG A 39 -23.86 16.31 -26.43
C ARG A 39 -24.92 16.11 -27.49
N VAL A 40 -24.96 14.93 -28.10
CA VAL A 40 -25.95 14.60 -29.14
C VAL A 40 -27.06 13.70 -28.60
N ASN A 41 -27.20 13.58 -27.28
CA ASN A 41 -28.18 12.75 -26.58
C ASN A 41 -28.23 11.28 -27.07
N ALA A 42 -27.10 10.74 -27.55
CA ALA A 42 -27.03 9.37 -28.05
C ALA A 42 -27.09 8.37 -26.88
N ASN A 43 -27.77 7.25 -27.10
CA ASN A 43 -27.77 6.13 -26.17
C ASN A 43 -26.39 5.48 -26.15
N LEU A 44 -25.69 5.56 -25.00
CA LEU A 44 -24.33 5.04 -24.84
C LEU A 44 -24.27 3.51 -25.00
N ASP A 45 -25.34 2.79 -24.64
CA ASP A 45 -25.36 1.34 -24.68
C ASP A 45 -25.50 0.78 -26.12
N GLU A 46 -26.08 1.57 -27.02
CA GLU A 46 -26.22 1.24 -28.45
C GLU A 46 -24.97 1.61 -29.27
N CYS A 47 -24.12 2.47 -28.72
CA CYS A 47 -22.92 2.94 -29.44
C CYS A 47 -21.79 1.90 -29.44
N LYS A 48 -21.75 1.02 -30.43
CA LYS A 48 -20.78 -0.08 -30.55
C LYS A 48 -19.33 0.34 -30.31
N ASN A 49 -18.89 1.47 -30.86
CA ASN A 49 -17.51 1.95 -30.70
C ASN A 49 -17.21 2.40 -29.26
N TYR A 50 -18.19 3.01 -28.59
CA TYR A 50 -18.08 3.36 -27.17
C TYR A 50 -18.00 2.08 -26.29
N GLN A 51 -18.83 1.09 -26.55
CA GLN A 51 -18.80 -0.18 -25.83
C GLN A 51 -17.49 -0.93 -26.04
N LYS A 52 -16.94 -0.96 -27.27
CA LYS A 52 -15.60 -1.52 -27.54
C LYS A 52 -14.52 -0.80 -26.73
N GLN A 53 -14.56 0.52 -26.67
CA GLN A 53 -13.58 1.30 -25.88
C GLN A 53 -13.76 1.08 -24.37
N LYS A 54 -14.99 1.01 -23.87
CA LYS A 54 -15.32 0.69 -22.47
C LYS A 54 -14.74 -0.67 -22.08
N HIS A 55 -14.97 -1.68 -22.92
CA HIS A 55 -14.44 -3.03 -22.72
C HIS A 55 -12.89 -3.06 -22.71
N LYS A 56 -12.24 -2.30 -23.61
CA LYS A 56 -10.79 -2.19 -23.65
C LYS A 56 -10.23 -1.60 -22.32
N VAL A 57 -10.87 -0.57 -21.77
CA VAL A 57 -10.50 0.02 -20.48
C VAL A 57 -10.74 -1.00 -19.35
N ALA A 58 -11.88 -1.71 -19.36
CA ALA A 58 -12.19 -2.73 -18.36
C ALA A 58 -11.14 -3.85 -18.36
N LYS A 59 -10.75 -4.37 -19.52
CA LYS A 59 -9.67 -5.37 -19.64
C LYS A 59 -8.33 -4.89 -19.10
N LEU A 60 -7.98 -3.62 -19.29
CA LEU A 60 -6.75 -3.06 -18.72
C LEU A 60 -6.81 -3.01 -17.20
N HIS A 61 -7.95 -2.60 -16.63
CA HIS A 61 -8.14 -2.63 -15.17
C HIS A 61 -8.07 -4.06 -14.62
N GLU A 62 -8.71 -5.01 -15.27
CA GLU A 62 -8.67 -6.43 -14.90
C GLU A 62 -7.23 -6.96 -14.93
N HIS A 63 -6.49 -6.67 -16.00
CA HIS A 63 -5.10 -7.10 -16.12
C HIS A 63 -4.23 -6.54 -14.99
N ILE A 64 -4.32 -5.23 -14.70
CA ILE A 64 -3.59 -4.59 -13.59
C ILE A 64 -3.99 -5.23 -12.25
N ALA A 65 -5.28 -5.51 -12.07
CA ALA A 65 -5.80 -6.16 -10.88
C ALA A 65 -5.24 -7.58 -10.68
N ASN A 66 -5.14 -8.35 -11.77
CA ASN A 66 -4.59 -9.70 -11.74
C ASN A 66 -3.08 -9.69 -11.49
N CYS A 67 -2.34 -8.76 -12.09
CA CYS A 67 -0.91 -8.56 -11.78
C CYS A 67 -0.68 -8.22 -10.30
N ALA A 68 -1.50 -7.32 -9.73
CA ALA A 68 -1.42 -6.97 -8.32
C ALA A 68 -1.76 -8.16 -7.40
N LYS A 69 -2.76 -8.94 -7.78
CA LYS A 69 -3.16 -10.15 -7.04
C LYS A 69 -2.03 -11.20 -7.04
N ASP A 70 -1.44 -11.48 -8.19
CA ASP A 70 -0.31 -12.40 -8.32
C ASP A 70 0.89 -11.94 -7.49
N PHE A 71 1.25 -10.66 -7.60
CA PHE A 71 2.31 -10.06 -6.79
C PHE A 71 2.04 -10.23 -5.29
N ASN A 72 0.82 -9.90 -4.83
CA ASN A 72 0.45 -10.03 -3.42
C ASN A 72 0.46 -11.49 -2.95
N HIS A 73 0.08 -12.44 -3.81
CA HIS A 73 0.18 -13.87 -3.49
C HIS A 73 1.63 -14.33 -3.31
N LYS A 74 2.53 -13.91 -4.21
CA LYS A 74 3.97 -14.24 -4.14
C LYS A 74 4.62 -13.60 -2.93
N LEU A 75 4.37 -12.30 -2.71
CA LEU A 75 4.93 -11.57 -1.58
C LEU A 75 4.45 -12.13 -0.24
N SER A 76 3.14 -12.34 -0.08
CA SER A 76 2.60 -12.90 1.15
C SER A 76 3.09 -14.32 1.43
N ARG A 77 3.34 -15.13 0.38
CA ARG A 77 3.94 -16.46 0.53
C ARG A 77 5.37 -16.36 1.05
N LYS A 78 6.19 -15.54 0.40
CA LYS A 78 7.59 -15.31 0.80
C LYS A 78 7.69 -14.87 2.27
N LEU A 79 6.87 -13.89 2.68
CA LEU A 79 6.89 -13.38 4.05
C LEU A 79 6.51 -14.45 5.09
N VAL A 80 5.48 -15.25 4.82
CA VAL A 80 5.05 -16.31 5.74
C VAL A 80 6.03 -17.49 5.79
N GLU A 81 6.78 -17.74 4.72
CA GLU A 81 7.85 -18.76 4.74
C GLU A 81 9.09 -18.29 5.50
N GLU A 82 9.38 -16.99 5.47
CA GLU A 82 10.60 -16.41 6.04
C GLU A 82 10.46 -16.05 7.52
N TYR A 83 9.25 -15.70 8.01
CA TYR A 83 9.03 -15.18 9.37
C TYR A 83 7.94 -15.94 10.12
N ASP A 84 8.14 -16.10 11.43
CA ASP A 84 7.17 -16.73 12.35
C ASP A 84 6.12 -15.75 12.87
N LEU A 85 6.48 -14.47 13.01
CA LEU A 85 5.59 -13.38 13.42
C LEU A 85 5.63 -12.25 12.39
N LEU A 86 4.46 -11.82 11.94
CA LEU A 86 4.28 -10.71 11.02
C LEU A 86 3.40 -9.64 11.66
N ALA A 87 4.00 -8.49 11.98
CA ALA A 87 3.32 -7.36 12.62
C ALA A 87 3.14 -6.18 11.64
N PHE A 88 1.96 -5.58 11.62
CA PHE A 88 1.60 -4.47 10.74
C PHE A 88 0.82 -3.39 11.48
N GLU A 89 0.88 -2.15 10.98
CA GLU A 89 -0.02 -1.08 11.41
C GLU A 89 -1.42 -1.26 10.78
N ASP A 90 -2.47 -0.90 11.52
CA ASP A 90 -3.81 -0.73 10.97
C ASP A 90 -3.90 0.60 10.20
N LEU A 91 -3.55 0.57 8.91
CA LEU A 91 -3.56 1.76 8.07
C LEU A 91 -4.97 2.13 7.61
N ASN A 92 -5.32 3.42 7.69
CA ASN A 92 -6.55 3.94 7.09
C ASN A 92 -6.43 4.03 5.55
N VAL A 93 -6.52 2.88 4.89
CA VAL A 93 -6.40 2.75 3.43
C VAL A 93 -7.43 3.62 2.69
N GLU A 94 -8.66 3.71 3.19
CA GLU A 94 -9.70 4.54 2.58
C GLU A 94 -9.39 6.04 2.69
N GLY A 95 -8.85 6.48 3.82
CA GLY A 95 -8.35 7.85 3.98
C GLY A 95 -7.17 8.15 3.05
N MET A 96 -6.23 7.21 2.92
CA MET A 96 -5.07 7.35 2.02
C MET A 96 -5.49 7.44 0.55
N LYS A 97 -6.53 6.75 0.12
CA LYS A 97 -7.08 6.83 -1.24
C LYS A 97 -7.70 8.20 -1.56
N LYS A 98 -8.13 8.96 -0.56
CA LYS A 98 -8.64 10.34 -0.77
C LYS A 98 -7.51 11.33 -1.08
N ASN A 99 -6.28 11.04 -0.69
CA ASN A 99 -5.12 11.85 -1.03
C ASN A 99 -4.66 11.53 -2.47
N HIS A 100 -4.78 12.50 -3.39
CA HIS A 100 -4.48 12.31 -4.81
C HIS A 100 -3.02 11.91 -5.11
N TYR A 101 -2.06 12.27 -4.25
CA TYR A 101 -0.66 11.85 -4.38
C TYR A 101 -0.44 10.37 -4.05
N LEU A 102 -1.23 9.82 -3.13
CA LEU A 102 -1.11 8.46 -2.63
C LEU A 102 -2.09 7.49 -3.30
N ALA A 103 -3.24 8.00 -3.75
CA ALA A 103 -4.38 7.21 -4.22
C ALA A 103 -4.00 6.16 -5.26
N TYR A 104 -3.18 6.54 -6.25
CA TYR A 104 -2.75 5.61 -7.30
C TYR A 104 -1.90 4.47 -6.72
N SER A 105 -0.87 4.79 -5.95
CA SER A 105 0.04 3.79 -5.37
C SER A 105 -0.68 2.83 -4.43
N VAL A 106 -1.49 3.37 -3.52
CA VAL A 106 -2.25 2.59 -2.53
C VAL A 106 -3.29 1.68 -3.22
N SER A 107 -4.00 2.21 -4.24
CA SER A 107 -4.99 1.43 -4.99
C SER A 107 -4.37 0.34 -5.85
N THR A 108 -3.19 0.61 -6.45
CA THR A 108 -2.53 -0.34 -7.34
C THR A 108 -1.96 -1.53 -6.58
N VAL A 109 -1.38 -1.29 -5.40
CA VAL A 109 -0.78 -2.34 -4.57
C VAL A 109 -1.82 -3.18 -3.85
N ARG A 110 -3.04 -2.64 -3.66
CA ARG A 110 -4.13 -3.33 -2.95
C ARG A 110 -3.72 -3.79 -1.56
N TRP A 111 -3.27 -2.84 -0.75
CA TRP A 111 -2.74 -3.09 0.59
C TRP A 111 -3.62 -4.01 1.45
N SER A 112 -4.92 -3.71 1.55
CA SER A 112 -5.86 -4.53 2.32
C SER A 112 -5.90 -5.99 1.84
N GLN A 113 -5.77 -6.22 0.51
CA GLN A 113 -5.71 -7.57 -0.06
C GLN A 113 -4.42 -8.30 0.36
N LEU A 114 -3.28 -7.59 0.39
CA LEU A 114 -2.02 -8.16 0.86
C LEU A 114 -2.13 -8.62 2.32
N LEU A 115 -2.65 -7.76 3.20
CA LEU A 115 -2.85 -8.12 4.61
C LEU A 115 -3.80 -9.33 4.77
N THR A 116 -4.89 -9.36 4.00
CA THR A 116 -5.79 -10.53 3.97
C THR A 116 -5.03 -11.80 3.57
N PHE A 117 -4.17 -11.72 2.54
CA PHE A 117 -3.39 -12.86 2.08
C PHE A 117 -2.34 -13.33 3.09
N ILE A 118 -1.72 -12.41 3.80
CA ILE A 118 -0.77 -12.73 4.86
C ILE A 118 -1.51 -13.41 6.02
N ASN A 119 -2.62 -12.82 6.49
CA ASN A 119 -3.37 -13.32 7.64
C ASN A 119 -3.82 -14.78 7.45
N TYR A 120 -4.54 -15.12 6.36
CA TYR A 120 -4.98 -16.50 6.20
C TYR A 120 -3.82 -17.48 5.96
N LYS A 121 -2.72 -17.04 5.33
CA LYS A 121 -1.54 -17.88 5.16
C LYS A 121 -0.82 -18.10 6.48
N CYS A 122 -0.72 -17.10 7.35
CA CYS A 122 -0.21 -17.30 8.71
C CYS A 122 -1.01 -18.39 9.43
N GLN A 123 -2.34 -18.37 9.35
CA GLN A 123 -3.20 -19.41 9.92
C GLN A 123 -2.89 -20.79 9.32
N TRP A 124 -2.71 -20.90 8.00
CA TRP A 124 -2.41 -22.17 7.32
C TRP A 124 -1.04 -22.75 7.70
N TYR A 125 -0.04 -21.90 7.95
CA TYR A 125 1.33 -22.31 8.25
C TYR A 125 1.69 -22.25 9.73
N GLY A 126 0.69 -22.02 10.62
CA GLY A 126 0.93 -21.93 12.06
C GLY A 126 1.82 -20.77 12.46
N LYS A 127 1.75 -19.64 11.70
CA LYS A 127 2.50 -18.40 11.97
C LYS A 127 1.60 -17.35 12.60
N GLU A 128 2.19 -16.38 13.26
CA GLU A 128 1.45 -15.31 13.93
C GLU A 128 1.28 -14.09 13.01
N PHE A 129 0.06 -13.55 12.99
CA PHE A 129 -0.26 -12.28 12.35
C PHE A 129 -0.86 -11.33 13.39
N LYS A 130 -0.22 -10.18 13.59
CA LYS A 130 -0.69 -9.15 14.53
C LYS A 130 -0.83 -7.80 13.85
N GLN A 131 -1.87 -7.05 14.18
CA GLN A 131 -2.03 -5.64 13.79
C GLN A 131 -1.96 -4.77 15.03
N VAL A 132 -1.09 -3.75 14.96
CA VAL A 132 -0.95 -2.74 16.01
C VAL A 132 -1.96 -1.63 15.78
N ASP A 133 -2.46 -1.05 16.87
CA ASP A 133 -3.44 0.04 16.85
C ASP A 133 -2.99 1.20 15.92
N ARG A 134 -3.94 1.76 15.19
CA ARG A 134 -3.74 2.86 14.24
C ARG A 134 -3.12 4.11 14.85
N PHE A 135 -3.41 4.37 16.11
CA PHE A 135 -2.96 5.57 16.82
C PHE A 135 -1.65 5.35 17.56
N TYR A 136 -1.07 4.16 17.48
CA TYR A 136 0.25 3.91 18.05
C TYR A 136 1.32 4.75 17.35
N ALA A 137 2.00 5.60 18.11
CA ALA A 137 2.93 6.59 17.59
C ALA A 137 4.30 5.99 17.23
N SER A 138 4.32 4.89 16.46
CA SER A 138 5.50 4.09 16.13
C SER A 138 6.71 4.91 15.65
N SER A 139 6.48 5.94 14.85
CA SER A 139 7.54 6.79 14.29
C SER A 139 8.06 7.87 15.24
N LYS A 140 7.41 8.09 16.40
CA LYS A 140 7.76 9.12 17.37
C LYS A 140 8.46 8.58 18.62
N ILE A 141 8.52 7.28 18.77
CA ILE A 141 9.10 6.59 19.92
C ILE A 141 10.50 6.13 19.53
N CYS A 142 11.50 6.37 20.38
CA CYS A 142 12.80 5.77 20.20
C CYS A 142 12.73 4.27 20.48
N SER A 143 13.07 3.43 19.52
CA SER A 143 13.01 1.96 19.68
C SER A 143 14.07 1.41 20.65
N CYS A 144 15.08 2.23 21.01
CA CYS A 144 16.11 1.87 21.96
C CYS A 144 15.72 2.16 23.42
N CYS A 145 15.29 3.39 23.73
CA CYS A 145 15.02 3.82 25.10
C CYS A 145 13.54 4.08 25.42
N GLY A 146 12.66 4.02 24.43
CA GLY A 146 11.21 4.25 24.61
C GLY A 146 10.78 5.71 24.72
N THR A 147 11.70 6.67 24.71
CA THR A 147 11.36 8.11 24.80
C THR A 147 10.54 8.57 23.60
N VAL A 148 9.52 9.40 23.88
CA VAL A 148 8.61 9.95 22.87
C VAL A 148 9.11 11.33 22.41
N HIS A 149 9.46 11.46 21.14
CA HIS A 149 9.92 12.71 20.54
C HIS A 149 8.80 13.38 19.74
N LYS A 150 8.12 14.38 20.34
CA LYS A 150 7.00 15.09 19.70
C LYS A 150 7.45 16.03 18.58
N ASP A 151 8.64 16.61 18.71
CA ASP A 151 9.12 17.71 17.87
C ASP A 151 9.89 17.26 16.62
N ILE A 152 10.58 16.13 16.69
CA ILE A 152 11.44 15.63 15.61
C ILE A 152 10.65 15.12 14.40
N VAL A 153 9.43 14.65 14.59
CA VAL A 153 8.66 13.89 13.58
C VAL A 153 7.47 14.67 13.01
N ASN A 154 7.41 15.98 13.17
CA ASN A 154 6.34 16.80 12.60
C ASN A 154 6.48 16.98 11.08
N SER A 155 7.65 16.68 10.49
CA SER A 155 7.86 16.72 9.05
C SER A 155 8.06 15.32 8.47
N LEU A 156 7.25 14.96 7.46
CA LEU A 156 7.42 13.73 6.68
C LEU A 156 8.74 13.67 5.89
N SER A 157 9.45 14.80 5.78
CA SER A 157 10.73 14.90 5.09
C SER A 157 11.91 14.40 5.90
N VAL A 158 11.80 14.37 7.25
CA VAL A 158 12.85 13.85 8.13
C VAL A 158 12.90 12.31 7.98
N ARG A 159 14.01 11.81 7.45
CA ARG A 159 14.24 10.37 7.23
C ARG A 159 15.11 9.75 8.30
N GLU A 160 16.06 10.52 8.83
CA GLU A 160 17.01 10.10 9.84
C GLU A 160 17.01 11.08 11.01
N TRP A 161 17.20 10.59 12.21
CA TRP A 161 17.23 11.41 13.42
C TRP A 161 18.03 10.74 14.52
N THR A 162 18.52 11.53 15.48
CA THR A 162 19.25 11.04 16.65
C THR A 162 18.42 11.31 17.90
N CYS A 163 18.27 10.29 18.73
CA CYS A 163 17.57 10.42 20.02
C CYS A 163 18.37 11.35 20.96
N SER A 164 17.69 12.36 21.50
CA SER A 164 18.30 13.31 22.46
C SER A 164 18.67 12.65 23.79
N ASP A 165 17.98 11.57 24.16
CA ASP A 165 18.11 10.96 25.49
C ASP A 165 19.16 9.85 25.52
N CYS A 166 19.19 8.98 24.50
CA CYS A 166 20.13 7.86 24.47
C CYS A 166 21.21 7.97 23.38
N GLY A 167 21.18 9.01 22.55
CA GLY A 167 22.17 9.25 21.50
C GLY A 167 22.08 8.28 20.30
N THR A 168 21.12 7.35 20.26
CA THR A 168 20.99 6.39 19.17
C THR A 168 20.53 7.07 17.89
N HIS A 169 21.24 6.82 16.79
CA HIS A 169 20.85 7.27 15.45
C HIS A 169 19.88 6.31 14.80
N HIS A 170 18.79 6.84 14.23
CA HIS A 170 17.69 6.05 13.65
C HIS A 170 17.42 6.44 12.21
N ASP A 171 17.26 5.43 11.33
CA ASP A 171 16.38 5.55 10.16
C ASP A 171 14.93 5.51 10.69
N ARG A 172 14.12 6.49 10.30
CA ARG A 172 12.75 6.66 10.79
C ARG A 172 11.86 5.44 10.51
N ASP A 173 11.98 4.86 9.33
CA ASP A 173 11.12 3.76 8.89
C ASP A 173 11.52 2.45 9.60
N VAL A 174 12.83 2.24 9.81
CA VAL A 174 13.35 1.11 10.58
C VAL A 174 12.97 1.22 12.06
N ASN A 175 13.13 2.42 12.65
CA ASN A 175 12.72 2.67 14.03
C ASN A 175 11.23 2.40 14.25
N ALA A 176 10.37 2.86 13.33
CA ALA A 176 8.93 2.60 13.41
C ALA A 176 8.61 1.10 13.33
N ALA A 177 9.28 0.37 12.45
CA ALA A 177 9.10 -1.08 12.32
C ALA A 177 9.49 -1.84 13.60
N MET A 178 10.60 -1.44 14.25
CA MET A 178 11.03 -2.03 15.53
C MET A 178 10.00 -1.76 16.63
N ASN A 179 9.45 -0.54 16.69
CA ASN A 179 8.41 -0.20 17.65
C ASN A 179 7.10 -1.00 17.43
N ILE A 180 6.69 -1.19 16.16
CA ILE A 180 5.52 -2.00 15.81
C ILE A 180 5.73 -3.45 16.26
N LEU A 181 6.92 -4.02 16.03
CA LEU A 181 7.23 -5.37 16.48
C LEU A 181 7.20 -5.47 18.00
N ASN A 182 7.87 -4.56 18.71
CA ASN A 182 7.91 -4.55 20.17
C ASN A 182 6.49 -4.44 20.78
N GLN A 183 5.66 -3.56 20.20
CA GLN A 183 4.26 -3.43 20.60
C GLN A 183 3.47 -4.72 20.33
N ALA A 184 3.67 -5.36 19.18
CA ALA A 184 3.01 -6.63 18.85
C ALA A 184 3.42 -7.77 19.80
N LEU A 185 4.68 -7.78 20.25
CA LEU A 185 5.19 -8.76 21.21
C LEU A 185 4.67 -8.50 22.65
N SER A 186 4.45 -7.22 23.02
CA SER A 186 3.98 -6.86 24.36
C SER A 186 2.49 -7.15 24.58
N VAL A 187 1.70 -7.28 23.52
CA VAL A 187 0.27 -7.64 23.53
C VAL A 187 0.17 -9.16 23.31
N ALA A 188 0.63 -9.93 24.29
CA ALA A 188 0.53 -11.39 24.31
C ALA A 188 -0.69 -11.80 25.14
#